data_522525985ee685da297c821d56db857e
#
_entry.id   522525985ee685da297c821d56db857e
#
_cell.length_a   1.000
_cell.length_b   1.000
_cell.length_c   1.000
_cell.angle_alpha   90.00
_cell.angle_beta   90.00
_cell.angle_gamma   90.00
#
_symmetry.space_group_name_H-M   'P 1'
#
loop_
_entity.id
_entity.type
_entity.pdbx_description
1 polymer ?
#
loop_
_entity_poly.entity_id
_entity_poly.type
_entity_poly.pdbx_seq_one_letter_code
_entity_poly.pdbx_strand_id
1 'polypeptide(L)'
;MSRESIVSELMKEFEGSVLPKLNTIVEDTKRYLYFIAWLNTFIEGRGLGRVVITGGFAVEVYTGRVYRTMDVDVVVEGCSDVVEEFIRRFSEKIGRGYLPTYEVLSLKSIDIASTVYTRRKEPTKLYVDDLYVYIDPVEDLITTYLSGWKYRGSTEDRDKVVWLLITWRDKLDWDYLNSVCVEKGVMDKLKELMELISTSLTQL
;
A
#
# COMPACT_ATOMS: atom_id res chain seq x y z
N MET A 1 0.67 -28.67 -0.14
CA MET A 1 -0.77 -28.47 -0.41
C MET A 1 -0.92 -28.00 -1.85
N SER A 2 -2.01 -28.41 -2.53
CA SER A 2 -2.29 -27.88 -3.87
C SER A 2 -2.78 -26.43 -3.77
N ARG A 3 -2.60 -25.66 -4.85
CA ARG A 3 -3.12 -24.28 -4.97
C ARG A 3 -4.61 -24.21 -4.62
N GLU A 4 -5.42 -25.11 -5.18
CA GLU A 4 -6.86 -25.20 -4.97
C GLU A 4 -7.22 -25.43 -3.49
N SER A 5 -6.44 -26.26 -2.78
CA SER A 5 -6.64 -26.51 -1.36
C SER A 5 -6.39 -25.24 -0.52
N ILE A 6 -5.33 -24.47 -0.85
CA ILE A 6 -5.00 -23.22 -0.15
C ILE A 6 -6.07 -22.15 -0.40
N VAL A 7 -6.52 -22.02 -1.65
CA VAL A 7 -7.58 -21.05 -2.01
C VAL A 7 -8.90 -21.41 -1.31
N SER A 8 -9.23 -22.70 -1.22
CA SER A 8 -10.44 -23.14 -0.51
C SER A 8 -10.38 -22.86 0.99
N GLU A 9 -9.21 -23.01 1.60
CA GLU A 9 -8.96 -22.66 3.01
C GLU A 9 -9.08 -21.15 3.24
N LEU A 10 -8.46 -20.33 2.36
CA LEU A 10 -8.60 -18.86 2.38
C LEU A 10 -10.07 -18.44 2.31
N MET A 11 -10.84 -18.98 1.36
CA MET A 11 -12.26 -18.65 1.22
C MET A 11 -13.06 -19.01 2.48
N LYS A 12 -12.83 -20.20 3.01
CA LYS A 12 -13.53 -20.66 4.24
C LYS A 12 -13.24 -19.77 5.43
N GLU A 13 -11.97 -19.39 5.64
CA GLU A 13 -11.58 -18.50 6.73
C GLU A 13 -12.09 -17.07 6.50
N PHE A 14 -11.99 -16.57 5.26
CA PHE A 14 -12.52 -15.27 4.88
C PHE A 14 -14.01 -15.14 5.18
N GLU A 15 -14.82 -16.04 4.68
CA GLU A 15 -16.28 -16.01 4.88
C GLU A 15 -16.68 -16.28 6.33
N GLY A 16 -15.97 -17.19 7.01
CA GLY A 16 -16.34 -17.66 8.35
C GLY A 16 -15.95 -16.69 9.48
N SER A 17 -14.85 -15.95 9.34
CA SER A 17 -14.31 -15.11 10.42
C SER A 17 -13.97 -13.69 10.00
N VAL A 18 -13.33 -13.52 8.84
CA VAL A 18 -12.82 -12.21 8.41
C VAL A 18 -13.94 -11.30 7.96
N LEU A 19 -14.82 -11.77 7.08
CA LEU A 19 -15.95 -10.99 6.58
C LEU A 19 -16.88 -10.49 7.71
N PRO A 20 -17.26 -11.31 8.69
CA PRO A 20 -17.97 -10.84 9.88
C PRO A 20 -17.23 -9.75 10.64
N LYS A 21 -15.90 -9.87 10.81
CA LYS A 21 -15.06 -8.84 11.47
C LYS A 21 -15.04 -7.54 10.66
N LEU A 22 -14.86 -7.61 9.34
CA LEU A 22 -14.87 -6.44 8.45
C LEU A 22 -16.16 -5.63 8.57
N ASN A 23 -17.30 -6.29 8.73
CA ASN A 23 -18.60 -5.64 8.92
C ASN A 23 -18.69 -4.83 10.22
N THR A 24 -17.83 -5.10 11.22
CA THR A 24 -17.78 -4.30 12.45
C THR A 24 -16.88 -3.08 12.35
N ILE A 25 -16.04 -2.97 11.32
CA ILE A 25 -15.11 -1.87 11.13
C ILE A 25 -15.79 -0.78 10.30
N VAL A 26 -16.04 0.38 10.89
CA VAL A 26 -16.75 1.49 10.23
C VAL A 26 -15.89 2.15 9.15
N GLU A 27 -14.59 2.34 9.42
CA GLU A 27 -13.68 3.07 8.55
C GLU A 27 -13.14 2.17 7.43
N ASP A 28 -13.36 2.57 6.17
CA ASP A 28 -12.97 1.80 4.98
C ASP A 28 -11.46 1.52 4.90
N THR A 29 -10.59 2.51 5.15
CA THR A 29 -9.14 2.31 5.16
C THR A 29 -8.72 1.22 6.15
N LYS A 30 -9.32 1.22 7.35
CA LYS A 30 -9.06 0.17 8.36
C LYS A 30 -9.58 -1.20 7.94
N ARG A 31 -10.71 -1.26 7.21
CA ARG A 31 -11.22 -2.54 6.67
C ARG A 31 -10.24 -3.16 5.69
N TYR A 32 -9.77 -2.37 4.70
CA TYR A 32 -8.78 -2.86 3.74
C TYR A 32 -7.46 -3.21 4.40
N LEU A 33 -7.01 -2.40 5.35
CA LEU A 33 -5.79 -2.67 6.10
C LEU A 33 -5.90 -3.98 6.90
N TYR A 34 -7.02 -4.21 7.58
CA TYR A 34 -7.30 -5.46 8.29
C TYR A 34 -7.33 -6.65 7.32
N PHE A 35 -8.05 -6.52 6.20
CA PHE A 35 -8.14 -7.56 5.18
C PHE A 35 -6.76 -7.97 4.65
N ILE A 36 -5.93 -6.99 4.25
CA ILE A 36 -4.59 -7.27 3.71
C ILE A 36 -3.67 -7.81 4.81
N ALA A 37 -3.77 -7.32 6.05
CA ALA A 37 -2.99 -7.84 7.17
C ALA A 37 -3.35 -9.30 7.50
N TRP A 38 -4.64 -9.65 7.48
CA TRP A 38 -5.06 -11.03 7.61
C TRP A 38 -4.50 -11.91 6.47
N LEU A 39 -4.66 -11.45 5.23
CA LEU A 39 -4.15 -12.18 4.06
C LEU A 39 -2.64 -12.42 4.15
N ASN A 40 -1.86 -11.38 4.52
CA ASN A 40 -0.42 -11.52 4.73
C ASN A 40 -0.09 -12.50 5.84
N THR A 41 -0.76 -12.40 7.00
CA THR A 41 -0.52 -13.29 8.15
C THR A 41 -0.83 -14.75 7.80
N PHE A 42 -1.91 -14.99 7.03
CA PHE A 42 -2.25 -16.31 6.53
C PHE A 42 -1.16 -16.90 5.63
N ILE A 43 -0.69 -16.09 4.65
CA ILE A 43 0.29 -16.50 3.65
C ILE A 43 1.66 -16.74 4.28
N GLU A 44 2.15 -15.77 5.04
CA GLU A 44 3.50 -15.85 5.63
C GLU A 44 3.57 -16.94 6.71
N GLY A 45 2.51 -17.10 7.51
CA GLY A 45 2.40 -18.17 8.50
C GLY A 45 2.49 -19.59 7.91
N ARG A 46 2.26 -19.74 6.60
CA ARG A 46 2.41 -20.99 5.85
C ARG A 46 3.68 -21.09 5.03
N GLY A 47 4.56 -20.08 5.12
CA GLY A 47 5.78 -20.02 4.34
C GLY A 47 5.56 -19.89 2.83
N LEU A 48 4.42 -19.32 2.40
CA LEU A 48 4.04 -19.17 0.99
C LEU A 48 4.58 -17.91 0.36
N GLY A 49 4.99 -16.92 1.16
CA GLY A 49 5.46 -15.62 0.72
C GLY A 49 4.96 -14.49 1.60
N ARG A 50 4.88 -13.28 1.06
CA ARG A 50 4.40 -12.09 1.80
C ARG A 50 3.63 -11.13 0.90
N VAL A 51 2.82 -10.26 1.52
CA VAL A 51 2.10 -9.17 0.86
C VAL A 51 2.63 -7.83 1.37
N VAL A 52 2.95 -6.93 0.46
CA VAL A 52 3.43 -5.58 0.76
C VAL A 52 2.47 -4.55 0.17
N ILE A 53 1.91 -3.68 0.99
CA ILE A 53 1.10 -2.54 0.54
C ILE A 53 2.02 -1.51 -0.11
N THR A 54 1.66 -1.04 -1.29
CA THR A 54 2.38 -0.03 -2.06
C THR A 54 1.43 1.03 -2.62
N GLY A 55 1.92 1.89 -3.49
CA GLY A 55 1.07 2.80 -4.27
C GLY A 55 0.29 3.82 -3.44
N GLY A 56 -0.86 4.21 -3.99
CA GLY A 56 -1.73 5.22 -3.39
C GLY A 56 -2.28 4.83 -2.04
N PHE A 57 -2.58 3.54 -1.82
CA PHE A 57 -3.09 3.07 -0.54
C PHE A 57 -2.05 3.16 0.58
N ALA A 58 -0.78 2.93 0.28
CA ALA A 58 0.29 3.17 1.25
C ALA A 58 0.34 4.66 1.68
N VAL A 59 0.17 5.60 0.73
CA VAL A 59 0.08 7.04 1.05
C VAL A 59 -1.14 7.34 1.93
N GLU A 60 -2.31 6.77 1.60
CA GLU A 60 -3.53 6.91 2.41
C GLU A 60 -3.32 6.47 3.86
N VAL A 61 -2.65 5.33 4.06
CA VAL A 61 -2.31 4.80 5.39
C VAL A 61 -1.34 5.73 6.12
N TYR A 62 -0.24 6.14 5.49
CA TYR A 62 0.76 7.01 6.11
C TYR A 62 0.27 8.41 6.43
N THR A 63 -0.68 8.95 5.67
CA THR A 63 -1.21 10.30 5.86
C THR A 63 -2.49 10.33 6.73
N GLY A 64 -2.91 9.20 7.29
CA GLY A 64 -4.12 9.15 8.11
C GLY A 64 -5.36 9.59 7.32
N ARG A 65 -5.45 9.24 6.02
CA ARG A 65 -6.55 9.52 5.10
C ARG A 65 -6.64 10.98 4.61
N VAL A 66 -5.63 11.79 4.80
CA VAL A 66 -5.59 13.13 4.16
C VAL A 66 -5.57 12.97 2.63
N TYR A 67 -4.78 12.03 2.13
CA TYR A 67 -4.89 11.53 0.76
C TYR A 67 -5.78 10.27 0.73
N ARG A 68 -6.60 10.14 -0.31
CA ARG A 68 -7.46 8.96 -0.52
C ARG A 68 -7.31 8.43 -1.93
N THR A 69 -7.37 7.10 -2.06
CA THR A 69 -7.34 6.40 -3.35
C THR A 69 -8.52 5.46 -3.50
N MET A 70 -8.83 5.08 -4.74
CA MET A 70 -9.84 4.07 -5.07
C MET A 70 -9.24 2.68 -5.30
N ASP A 71 -7.92 2.55 -5.21
CA ASP A 71 -7.20 1.30 -5.46
C ASP A 71 -6.35 0.92 -4.27
N VAL A 72 -6.25 -0.37 -3.99
CA VAL A 72 -5.33 -0.99 -3.03
C VAL A 72 -4.27 -1.74 -3.83
N ASP A 73 -3.12 -1.10 -4.02
CA ASP A 73 -1.99 -1.71 -4.71
C ASP A 73 -1.18 -2.58 -3.75
N VAL A 74 -0.89 -3.82 -4.14
CA VAL A 74 -0.05 -4.73 -3.36
C VAL A 74 1.03 -5.39 -4.22
N VAL A 75 2.18 -5.65 -3.61
CA VAL A 75 3.18 -6.58 -4.12
C VAL A 75 2.96 -7.91 -3.43
N VAL A 76 2.86 -9.00 -4.18
CA VAL A 76 2.66 -10.35 -3.65
C VAL A 76 3.84 -11.24 -4.05
N GLU A 77 4.75 -11.48 -3.12
CA GLU A 77 5.90 -12.36 -3.36
C GLU A 77 5.57 -13.81 -3.00
N GLY A 78 6.02 -14.73 -3.83
CA GLY A 78 6.00 -16.19 -3.59
C GLY A 78 4.73 -16.91 -4.02
N CYS A 79 3.55 -16.31 -3.89
CA CYS A 79 2.26 -16.99 -4.15
C CYS A 79 1.22 -16.10 -4.83
N SER A 80 1.65 -15.28 -5.77
CA SER A 80 0.74 -14.33 -6.46
C SER A 80 -0.43 -15.02 -7.17
N ASP A 81 -0.22 -16.21 -7.71
CA ASP A 81 -1.25 -17.02 -8.37
C ASP A 81 -2.33 -17.52 -7.39
N VAL A 82 -1.96 -17.81 -6.14
CA VAL A 82 -2.90 -18.17 -5.06
C VAL A 82 -3.73 -16.97 -4.66
N VAL A 83 -3.07 -15.82 -4.43
CA VAL A 83 -3.73 -14.58 -4.02
C VAL A 83 -4.66 -14.07 -5.12
N GLU A 84 -4.21 -14.08 -6.37
CA GLU A 84 -5.04 -13.68 -7.50
C GLU A 84 -6.27 -14.56 -7.63
N GLU A 85 -6.12 -15.89 -7.56
CA GLU A 85 -7.24 -16.81 -7.64
C GLU A 85 -8.22 -16.65 -6.47
N PHE A 86 -7.69 -16.41 -5.26
CA PHE A 86 -8.52 -16.13 -4.08
C PHE A 86 -9.35 -14.85 -4.29
N ILE A 87 -8.75 -13.74 -4.69
CA ILE A 87 -9.44 -12.46 -4.91
C ILE A 87 -10.49 -12.60 -6.01
N ARG A 88 -10.19 -13.31 -7.10
CA ARG A 88 -11.12 -13.56 -8.21
C ARG A 88 -12.40 -14.27 -7.80
N ARG A 89 -12.39 -15.07 -6.74
CA ARG A 89 -13.59 -15.82 -6.31
C ARG A 89 -14.71 -14.93 -5.77
N PHE A 90 -14.38 -13.73 -5.34
CA PHE A 90 -15.37 -12.77 -4.80
C PHE A 90 -15.25 -11.38 -5.42
N SER A 91 -14.65 -11.25 -6.58
CA SER A 91 -14.43 -9.96 -7.23
C SER A 91 -14.71 -10.00 -8.72
N GLU A 92 -15.09 -8.86 -9.27
CA GLU A 92 -15.15 -8.62 -10.71
C GLU A 92 -13.85 -7.98 -11.19
N LYS A 93 -13.36 -8.38 -12.36
CA LYS A 93 -12.15 -7.80 -12.93
C LYS A 93 -12.47 -6.43 -13.54
N ILE A 94 -11.79 -5.38 -13.09
CA ILE A 94 -11.90 -4.02 -13.60
C ILE A 94 -10.50 -3.52 -14.00
N GLY A 95 -10.26 -3.38 -15.30
CA GLY A 95 -8.93 -3.00 -15.80
C GLY A 95 -7.86 -4.00 -15.39
N ARG A 96 -6.87 -3.56 -14.60
CA ARG A 96 -5.82 -4.42 -14.04
C ARG A 96 -6.19 -5.00 -12.68
N GLY A 97 -7.06 -4.33 -11.94
CA GLY A 97 -7.47 -4.71 -10.59
C GLY A 97 -8.73 -5.55 -10.53
N TYR A 98 -9.12 -5.85 -9.31
CA TYR A 98 -10.28 -6.67 -8.95
C TYR A 98 -11.15 -5.89 -7.97
N LEU A 99 -12.41 -5.61 -8.32
CA LEU A 99 -13.36 -4.96 -7.41
C LEU A 99 -14.15 -6.03 -6.65
N PRO A 100 -14.01 -6.12 -5.33
CA PRO A 100 -14.76 -7.06 -4.51
C PRO A 100 -16.28 -6.83 -4.62
N THR A 101 -17.04 -7.92 -4.67
CA THR A 101 -18.52 -7.90 -4.73
C THR A 101 -19.17 -7.78 -3.35
N TYR A 102 -18.43 -8.06 -2.28
CA TYR A 102 -18.93 -7.82 -0.93
C TYR A 102 -18.99 -6.33 -0.63
N GLU A 103 -20.15 -5.82 -0.23
CA GLU A 103 -20.39 -4.39 0.03
C GLU A 103 -19.32 -3.76 0.92
N VAL A 104 -18.89 -4.48 1.94
CA VAL A 104 -17.87 -4.04 2.91
C VAL A 104 -16.49 -3.77 2.30
N LEU A 105 -16.19 -4.33 1.14
CA LEU A 105 -14.95 -4.15 0.37
C LEU A 105 -15.18 -3.59 -1.04
N SER A 106 -16.37 -3.11 -1.38
CA SER A 106 -16.71 -2.65 -2.73
C SER A 106 -16.26 -1.23 -3.09
N LEU A 107 -15.62 -0.53 -2.14
CA LEU A 107 -15.21 0.87 -2.34
C LEU A 107 -13.87 1.04 -3.06
N LYS A 108 -13.00 0.01 -3.03
CA LYS A 108 -11.69 0.07 -3.67
C LYS A 108 -11.43 -1.22 -4.44
N SER A 109 -10.79 -1.09 -5.60
CA SER A 109 -10.24 -2.25 -6.29
C SER A 109 -8.95 -2.73 -5.62
N ILE A 110 -8.62 -4.01 -5.78
CA ILE A 110 -7.36 -4.60 -5.31
C ILE A 110 -6.53 -4.93 -6.55
N ASP A 111 -5.33 -4.35 -6.64
CA ASP A 111 -4.42 -4.55 -7.77
C ASP A 111 -3.11 -5.22 -7.30
N ILE A 112 -2.77 -6.37 -7.89
CA ILE A 112 -1.46 -6.98 -7.71
C ILE A 112 -0.49 -6.26 -8.64
N ALA A 113 0.13 -5.21 -8.13
CA ALA A 113 1.01 -4.31 -8.89
C ALA A 113 2.31 -5.00 -9.33
N SER A 114 2.82 -5.95 -8.53
CA SER A 114 4.03 -6.71 -8.82
C SER A 114 4.06 -8.04 -8.05
N THR A 115 4.87 -8.98 -8.54
CA THR A 115 5.17 -10.25 -7.86
C THR A 115 6.57 -10.28 -7.25
N VAL A 116 7.31 -9.18 -7.38
CA VAL A 116 8.68 -9.03 -6.86
C VAL A 116 8.81 -7.68 -6.17
N TYR A 117 9.28 -7.70 -4.95
CA TYR A 117 9.64 -6.49 -4.21
C TYR A 117 11.03 -6.02 -4.63
N THR A 118 11.14 -4.79 -5.15
CA THR A 118 12.36 -4.28 -5.78
C THR A 118 12.98 -3.07 -5.08
N ARG A 119 12.46 -2.68 -3.89
CA ARG A 119 13.03 -1.57 -3.13
C ARG A 119 14.35 -1.97 -2.46
N ARG A 120 15.21 -0.99 -2.22
CA ARG A 120 16.49 -1.22 -1.52
C ARG A 120 16.32 -1.43 -0.03
N LYS A 121 15.35 -0.72 0.55
CA LYS A 121 15.00 -0.84 1.97
C LYS A 121 13.93 -1.91 2.13
N GLU A 122 14.08 -2.75 3.16
CA GLU A 122 13.03 -3.72 3.49
C GLU A 122 11.72 -3.02 3.83
N PRO A 123 10.58 -3.60 3.49
CA PRO A 123 9.30 -2.99 3.79
C PRO A 123 9.07 -2.90 5.30
N THR A 124 8.37 -1.86 5.72
CA THR A 124 8.04 -1.64 7.13
C THR A 124 6.94 -2.60 7.57
N LYS A 125 7.14 -3.29 8.69
CA LYS A 125 6.10 -4.14 9.29
C LYS A 125 5.10 -3.29 10.05
N LEU A 126 3.82 -3.40 9.68
CA LEU A 126 2.71 -2.69 10.29
C LEU A 126 1.78 -3.67 10.99
N TYR A 127 1.53 -3.47 12.28
CA TYR A 127 0.61 -4.30 13.07
C TYR A 127 -0.80 -3.74 13.01
N VAL A 128 -1.77 -4.65 12.89
CA VAL A 128 -3.21 -4.36 12.81
C VAL A 128 -3.93 -5.35 13.73
N ASP A 129 -4.28 -4.94 14.93
CA ASP A 129 -4.69 -5.84 16.02
C ASP A 129 -3.59 -6.92 16.23
N ASP A 130 -3.96 -8.21 16.21
CA ASP A 130 -3.04 -9.34 16.30
C ASP A 130 -2.44 -9.79 14.97
N LEU A 131 -2.77 -9.08 13.90
CA LEU A 131 -2.32 -9.33 12.53
C LEU A 131 -1.18 -8.39 12.15
N TYR A 132 -0.57 -8.63 10.98
CA TYR A 132 0.41 -7.70 10.43
C TYR A 132 0.47 -7.77 8.90
N VAL A 133 0.96 -6.68 8.33
CA VAL A 133 1.24 -6.55 6.91
C VAL A 133 2.53 -5.77 6.71
N TYR A 134 3.11 -5.88 5.56
CA TYR A 134 4.22 -5.03 5.15
C TYR A 134 3.71 -3.85 4.32
N ILE A 135 4.40 -2.72 4.41
CA ILE A 135 4.11 -1.50 3.66
C ILE A 135 5.41 -0.90 3.13
N ASP A 136 5.39 -0.36 1.91
CA ASP A 136 6.54 0.35 1.34
C ASP A 136 7.09 1.40 2.32
N PRO A 137 8.41 1.52 2.50
CA PRO A 137 9.01 2.61 3.26
C PRO A 137 8.55 3.97 2.71
N VAL A 138 8.30 4.91 3.60
CA VAL A 138 7.80 6.24 3.23
C VAL A 138 8.77 6.98 2.29
N GLU A 139 10.07 6.79 2.46
CA GLU A 139 11.11 7.38 1.61
C GLU A 139 11.05 6.84 0.17
N ASP A 140 10.78 5.54 0.00
CA ASP A 140 10.62 4.93 -1.32
C ASP A 140 9.35 5.40 -2.04
N LEU A 141 8.26 5.62 -1.30
CA LEU A 141 7.06 6.26 -1.84
C LEU A 141 7.34 7.69 -2.29
N ILE A 142 7.99 8.50 -1.44
CA ILE A 142 8.38 9.88 -1.76
C ILE A 142 9.19 9.89 -3.07
N THR A 143 10.24 9.09 -3.19
CA THR A 143 11.09 9.08 -4.38
C THR A 143 10.37 8.57 -5.64
N THR A 144 9.43 7.64 -5.47
CA THR A 144 8.60 7.13 -6.57
C THR A 144 7.69 8.24 -7.11
N TYR A 145 7.02 8.97 -6.23
CA TYR A 145 6.11 10.05 -6.62
C TYR A 145 6.85 11.31 -7.09
N LEU A 146 8.02 11.63 -6.53
CA LEU A 146 8.89 12.66 -7.09
C LEU A 146 9.28 12.35 -8.55
N SER A 147 9.55 11.08 -8.85
CA SER A 147 9.83 10.63 -10.22
C SER A 147 8.62 10.77 -11.13
N GLY A 148 7.43 10.44 -10.64
CA GLY A 148 6.17 10.63 -11.36
C GLY A 148 5.90 12.10 -11.68
N TRP A 149 6.08 12.97 -10.70
CA TRP A 149 5.96 14.41 -10.91
C TRP A 149 7.01 14.95 -11.89
N LYS A 150 8.29 14.62 -11.70
CA LYS A 150 9.37 15.14 -12.54
C LYS A 150 9.28 14.69 -14.00
N TYR A 151 9.10 13.39 -14.22
CA TYR A 151 9.24 12.79 -15.54
C TYR A 151 7.93 12.63 -16.33
N ARG A 152 6.78 12.61 -15.61
CA ARG A 152 5.45 12.48 -16.23
C ARG A 152 4.57 13.71 -16.05
N GLY A 153 5.03 14.73 -15.27
CA GLY A 153 4.25 15.93 -14.99
C GLY A 153 3.03 15.72 -14.09
N SER A 154 2.98 14.61 -13.34
CA SER A 154 1.84 14.27 -12.49
C SER A 154 1.76 15.20 -11.27
N THR A 155 0.80 16.11 -11.26
CA THR A 155 0.54 17.00 -10.12
C THR A 155 -0.04 16.23 -8.93
N GLU A 156 -0.79 15.16 -9.18
CA GLU A 156 -1.28 14.26 -8.13
C GLU A 156 -0.11 13.59 -7.38
N ASP A 157 0.92 13.15 -8.11
CA ASP A 157 2.11 12.56 -7.49
C ASP A 157 2.87 13.59 -6.64
N ARG A 158 2.94 14.86 -7.10
CA ARG A 158 3.47 15.98 -6.28
C ARG A 158 2.71 16.11 -4.96
N ASP A 159 1.39 16.13 -5.03
CA ASP A 159 0.54 16.33 -3.86
C ASP A 159 0.67 15.20 -2.84
N LYS A 160 0.83 13.94 -3.29
CA LYS A 160 1.18 12.81 -2.44
C LYS A 160 2.48 13.03 -1.69
N VAL A 161 3.52 13.53 -2.37
CA VAL A 161 4.81 13.84 -1.74
C VAL A 161 4.67 14.93 -0.68
N VAL A 162 3.92 16.00 -0.97
CA VAL A 162 3.67 17.08 -0.01
C VAL A 162 3.06 16.53 1.28
N TRP A 163 2.02 15.69 1.18
CA TRP A 163 1.37 15.10 2.34
C TRP A 163 2.29 14.16 3.12
N LEU A 164 3.09 13.33 2.44
CA LEU A 164 4.06 12.46 3.10
C LEU A 164 5.14 13.27 3.82
N LEU A 165 5.70 14.31 3.19
CA LEU A 165 6.69 15.19 3.81
C LEU A 165 6.15 15.92 5.04
N ILE A 166 4.93 16.49 4.96
CA ILE A 166 4.30 17.19 6.09
C ILE A 166 4.08 16.22 7.27
N THR A 167 3.61 15.00 6.97
CA THR A 167 3.23 14.03 8.01
C THR A 167 4.44 13.35 8.66
N TRP A 168 5.50 13.09 7.88
CA TRP A 168 6.61 12.22 8.31
C TRP A 168 7.95 12.93 8.45
N ARG A 169 8.04 14.24 8.20
CA ARG A 169 9.27 15.04 8.18
C ARG A 169 10.26 14.69 9.30
N ASP A 170 9.76 14.59 10.53
CA ASP A 170 10.58 14.38 11.72
C ASP A 170 10.98 12.91 11.95
N LYS A 171 10.46 11.99 11.12
CA LYS A 171 10.69 10.53 11.23
C LYS A 171 11.36 9.93 10.01
N LEU A 172 11.60 10.74 8.96
CA LEU A 172 12.26 10.29 7.74
C LEU A 172 13.72 9.95 7.98
N ASP A 173 14.17 8.87 7.35
CA ASP A 173 15.58 8.59 7.15
C ASP A 173 16.10 9.49 6.02
N TRP A 174 16.53 10.70 6.36
CA TRP A 174 16.97 11.72 5.41
C TRP A 174 18.19 11.32 4.61
N ASP A 175 19.12 10.56 5.21
CA ASP A 175 20.33 10.10 4.52
C ASP A 175 19.95 9.11 3.41
N TYR A 176 19.08 8.18 3.73
CA TYR A 176 18.52 7.24 2.74
C TYR A 176 17.70 7.97 1.67
N LEU A 177 16.76 8.83 2.06
CA LEU A 177 15.94 9.60 1.13
C LEU A 177 16.79 10.41 0.14
N ASN A 178 17.78 11.15 0.66
CA ASN A 178 18.67 11.94 -0.17
C ASN A 178 19.47 11.07 -1.14
N SER A 179 20.00 9.93 -0.68
CA SER A 179 20.77 9.02 -1.52
C SER A 179 19.94 8.49 -2.70
N VAL A 180 18.68 8.09 -2.44
CA VAL A 180 17.79 7.59 -3.48
C VAL A 180 17.32 8.72 -4.41
N CYS A 181 17.10 9.94 -3.88
CA CYS A 181 16.77 11.11 -4.71
C CYS A 181 17.89 11.48 -5.68
N VAL A 182 19.15 11.37 -5.26
CA VAL A 182 20.32 11.57 -6.14
C VAL A 182 20.35 10.49 -7.22
N GLU A 183 20.24 9.23 -6.83
CA GLU A 183 20.26 8.09 -7.76
C GLU A 183 19.16 8.20 -8.84
N LYS A 184 17.94 8.57 -8.43
CA LYS A 184 16.79 8.74 -9.34
C LYS A 184 16.77 10.09 -10.06
N GLY A 185 17.71 10.98 -9.76
CA GLY A 185 17.79 12.32 -10.37
C GLY A 185 16.60 13.21 -10.03
N VAL A 186 16.03 13.12 -8.81
CA VAL A 186 14.84 13.88 -8.38
C VAL A 186 15.11 14.81 -7.20
N MET A 187 16.38 15.04 -6.86
CA MET A 187 16.79 15.90 -5.75
C MET A 187 16.34 17.36 -5.90
N ASP A 188 16.29 17.87 -7.14
CA ASP A 188 15.78 19.19 -7.45
C ASP A 188 14.31 19.35 -7.04
N LYS A 189 13.49 18.32 -7.30
CA LYS A 189 12.07 18.31 -6.93
C LYS A 189 11.85 18.17 -5.43
N LEU A 190 12.69 17.41 -4.73
CA LEU A 190 12.66 17.37 -3.27
C LEU A 190 12.94 18.74 -2.66
N LYS A 191 13.99 19.42 -3.13
CA LYS A 191 14.36 20.77 -2.64
C LYS A 191 13.25 21.79 -2.90
N GLU A 192 12.67 21.79 -4.10
CA GLU A 192 11.56 22.67 -4.47
C GLU A 192 10.37 22.52 -3.47
N LEU A 193 10.00 21.29 -3.12
CA LEU A 193 8.90 21.07 -2.17
C LEU A 193 9.29 21.45 -0.74
N MET A 194 10.52 21.17 -0.32
CA MET A 194 10.99 21.54 1.02
C MET A 194 11.01 23.06 1.23
N GLU A 195 11.40 23.83 0.21
CA GLU A 195 11.33 25.29 0.23
C GLU A 195 9.89 25.79 0.30
N LEU A 196 9.00 25.24 -0.51
CA LEU A 196 7.57 25.56 -0.51
C LEU A 196 6.94 25.32 0.87
N ILE A 197 7.16 24.13 1.46
CA ILE A 197 6.61 23.76 2.77
C ILE A 197 7.18 24.67 3.86
N SER A 198 8.46 24.98 3.83
CA SER A 198 9.10 25.84 4.84
C SER A 198 8.54 27.27 4.80
N THR A 199 8.35 27.82 3.60
CA THR A 199 7.79 29.18 3.42
C THR A 199 6.34 29.24 3.92
N SER A 200 5.53 28.20 3.63
CA SER A 200 4.13 28.15 4.05
C SER A 200 3.97 28.04 5.58
N LEU A 201 4.86 27.30 6.25
CA LEU A 201 4.82 27.14 7.71
C LEU A 201 5.33 28.40 8.47
N THR A 202 6.11 29.28 7.82
CA THR A 202 6.58 30.52 8.44
C THR A 202 5.51 31.63 8.39
N GLN A 203 4.44 31.46 7.62
CA GLN A 203 3.34 32.42 7.46
C GLN A 203 2.13 32.14 8.37
N LEU A 204 2.17 31.05 9.13
CA LEU A 204 1.16 30.65 10.13
C LEU A 204 1.62 30.96 11.56
#